data_56d4547d83b6aa40503f14f2d8edf5ea
#
_entry.id   56d4547d83b6aa40503f14f2d8edf5ea
#
_cell.length_a   1.000
_cell.length_b   1.000
_cell.length_c   1.000
_cell.angle_alpha   90.00
_cell.angle_beta   90.00
_cell.angle_gamma   90.00
#
_symmetry.space_group_name_H-M   'P 1'
#
loop_
_entity.id
_entity.type
_entity.pdbx_description
1 polymer ?
#
loop_
_entity_poly.entity_id
_entity_poly.type
_entity_poly.pdbx_seq_one_letter_code
_entity_poly.pdbx_strand_id
1 'polypeptide(L)'
;AASDVYKRQVFVTPPTIEELRSRLTGRGTETADVIASRLRRAAEESEGMNNYDYILINDQVEDCVDQLHQIILSERCRAQRNEELINTIQEEARIFMKGDK
;
A
#
# COMPACT_ATOMS: atom_id res chain seq x y z
N ALA A 1 -2.70 10.68 -16.67
CA ALA A 1 -1.32 10.70 -17.12
C ALA A 1 -0.65 9.37 -16.91
N ALA A 2 0.40 9.12 -17.68
CA ALA A 2 1.13 7.85 -17.60
C ALA A 2 1.66 7.56 -16.19
N SER A 3 2.06 8.60 -15.48
CA SER A 3 2.60 8.44 -14.13
C SER A 3 1.58 7.86 -13.15
N ASP A 4 0.29 8.07 -13.40
CA ASP A 4 -0.75 7.57 -12.49
C ASP A 4 -0.87 6.05 -12.52
N VAL A 5 -0.47 5.43 -13.63
CA VAL A 5 -0.51 3.98 -13.79
C VAL A 5 0.37 3.28 -12.74
N TYR A 6 1.42 3.96 -12.31
CA TYR A 6 2.40 3.37 -11.39
C TYR A 6 2.21 3.78 -9.94
N LYS A 7 1.21 4.60 -9.67
CA LYS A 7 0.95 5.04 -8.31
C LYS A 7 0.07 4.04 -7.58
N ARG A 8 0.45 3.78 -6.35
CA ARG A 8 -0.34 2.95 -5.45
C ARG A 8 -0.42 3.64 -4.11
N GLN A 9 -1.59 3.60 -3.51
CA GLN A 9 -1.81 4.23 -2.22
C GLN A 9 -1.93 3.17 -1.14
N VAL A 10 -1.19 3.37 -0.07
CA VAL A 10 -1.18 2.46 1.07
C VAL A 10 -1.74 3.21 2.27
N PHE A 11 -2.75 2.64 2.89
CA PHE A 11 -3.31 3.19 4.12
C PHE A 11 -2.74 2.42 5.29
N VAL A 12 -2.12 3.12 6.23
CA VAL A 12 -1.54 2.50 7.42
C VAL A 12 -2.50 2.74 8.58
N THR A 13 -2.94 1.65 9.20
CA THR A 13 -3.93 1.73 10.26
C THR A 13 -3.46 0.95 11.49
N PRO A 14 -3.81 1.39 12.70
CA PRO A 14 -3.63 0.53 13.87
C PRO A 14 -4.57 -0.67 13.76
N PRO A 15 -4.33 -1.74 14.53
CA PRO A 15 -5.20 -2.92 14.45
C PRO A 15 -6.63 -2.62 14.86
N THR A 16 -6.83 -1.70 15.80
CA THR A 16 -8.15 -1.28 16.25
C THR A 16 -8.10 0.18 16.66
N ILE A 17 -9.25 0.83 16.70
CA ILE A 17 -9.32 2.21 17.19
C ILE A 17 -9.03 2.25 18.70
N GLU A 18 -9.40 1.19 19.40
CA GLU A 18 -9.09 1.06 20.82
C GLU A 18 -7.57 1.07 21.05
N GLU A 19 -6.85 0.39 20.20
CA GLU A 19 -5.38 0.36 20.25
C GLU A 19 -4.81 1.75 19.98
N LEU A 20 -5.39 2.48 19.02
CA LEU A 20 -4.96 3.84 18.74
C LEU A 20 -5.15 4.73 19.95
N ARG A 21 -6.30 4.64 20.59
CA ARG A 21 -6.59 5.42 21.80
C ARG A 21 -5.57 5.08 22.89
N SER A 22 -5.30 3.80 23.06
CA SER A 22 -4.37 3.32 24.08
C SER A 22 -2.97 3.89 23.84
N ARG A 23 -2.52 3.89 22.61
CA ARG A 23 -1.21 4.43 22.26
C ARG A 23 -1.12 5.93 22.50
N LEU A 24 -2.15 6.66 22.12
CA LEU A 24 -2.18 8.11 22.33
C LEU A 24 -2.22 8.47 23.81
N THR A 25 -2.99 7.72 24.59
CA THR A 25 -3.10 7.94 26.04
C THR A 25 -1.80 7.56 26.73
N GLY A 26 -1.20 6.45 26.30
CA GLY A 26 0.01 5.91 26.93
C GLY A 26 1.22 6.80 26.81
N ARG A 27 1.28 7.68 25.82
CA ARG A 27 2.39 8.60 25.66
C ARG A 27 2.45 9.64 26.79
N GLY A 28 1.29 9.99 27.34
CA GLY A 28 1.22 10.96 28.43
C GLY A 28 1.62 12.39 28.07
N THR A 29 1.79 12.66 26.77
CA THR A 29 2.26 13.96 26.29
C THR A 29 1.14 14.81 25.71
N GLU A 30 -0.06 14.25 25.56
CA GLU A 30 -1.16 14.96 24.92
C GLU A 30 -2.35 15.09 25.84
N THR A 31 -3.08 16.18 25.66
CA THR A 31 -4.28 16.45 26.45
C THR A 31 -5.45 15.60 25.95
N ALA A 32 -6.49 15.49 26.77
CA ALA A 32 -7.69 14.75 26.41
C ALA A 32 -8.33 15.32 25.13
N ASP A 33 -8.30 16.64 24.98
CA ASP A 33 -8.87 17.30 23.81
C ASP A 33 -8.13 16.93 22.52
N VAL A 34 -6.80 16.85 22.60
CA VAL A 34 -5.98 16.47 21.45
C VAL A 34 -6.23 15.02 21.08
N ILE A 35 -6.32 14.15 22.08
CA ILE A 35 -6.61 12.74 21.85
C ILE A 35 -7.96 12.56 21.16
N ALA A 36 -8.98 13.27 21.67
CA ALA A 36 -10.31 13.21 21.07
C ALA A 36 -10.30 13.69 19.62
N SER A 37 -9.54 14.76 19.34
CA SER A 37 -9.42 15.30 18.00
C SER A 37 -8.76 14.31 17.05
N ARG A 38 -7.71 13.64 17.50
CA ARG A 38 -7.02 12.64 16.68
C ARG A 38 -7.88 11.42 16.40
N LEU A 39 -8.66 11.00 17.39
CA LEU A 39 -9.58 9.87 17.19
C LEU A 39 -10.68 10.23 16.20
N ARG A 40 -11.17 11.46 16.27
CA ARG A 40 -12.19 11.93 15.32
C ARG A 40 -11.62 11.95 13.90
N ARG A 41 -10.39 12.44 13.75
CA ARG A 41 -9.73 12.46 12.45
C ARG A 41 -9.54 11.06 11.91
N ALA A 42 -9.14 10.12 12.77
CA ALA A 42 -8.97 8.73 12.36
C ALA A 42 -10.30 8.15 11.87
N ALA A 43 -11.39 8.47 12.54
CA ALA A 43 -12.72 8.02 12.12
C ALA A 43 -13.08 8.58 10.74
N GLU A 44 -12.80 9.86 10.52
CA GLU A 44 -13.07 10.50 9.23
C GLU A 44 -12.23 9.89 8.11
N GLU A 45 -10.96 9.69 8.38
CA GLU A 45 -10.05 9.10 7.40
C GLU A 45 -10.41 7.66 7.07
N SER A 46 -10.94 6.92 8.04
CA SER A 46 -11.31 5.53 7.82
C SER A 46 -12.44 5.37 6.81
N GLU A 47 -13.24 6.42 6.63
CA GLU A 47 -14.32 6.39 5.64
C GLU A 47 -13.78 6.25 4.22
N GLY A 48 -12.55 6.69 3.98
CA GLY A 48 -11.94 6.61 2.67
C GLY A 48 -11.03 5.41 2.46
N MET A 49 -10.94 4.50 3.44
CA MET A 49 -10.04 3.36 3.35
C MET A 49 -10.27 2.49 2.12
N ASN A 50 -11.52 2.36 1.70
CA ASN A 50 -11.89 1.53 0.55
C ASN A 50 -11.29 2.03 -0.75
N ASN A 51 -10.86 3.28 -0.79
CA ASN A 51 -10.30 3.87 -2.00
C ASN A 51 -8.80 3.67 -2.14
N TYR A 52 -8.17 3.06 -1.14
CA TYR A 52 -6.74 2.77 -1.18
C TYR A 52 -6.49 1.44 -1.85
N ASP A 53 -5.27 1.27 -2.36
CA ASP A 53 -4.89 0.02 -3.02
C ASP A 53 -4.48 -1.05 -2.02
N TYR A 54 -3.91 -0.64 -0.89
CA TYR A 54 -3.41 -1.56 0.12
C TYR A 54 -3.69 -1.03 1.52
N ILE A 55 -3.92 -1.95 2.44
CA ILE A 55 -4.07 -1.63 3.86
C ILE A 55 -2.94 -2.31 4.62
N LEU A 56 -2.19 -1.52 5.38
CA LEU A 56 -1.14 -2.05 6.26
C LEU A 56 -1.55 -1.87 7.70
N ILE A 57 -1.36 -2.91 8.49
CA ILE A 57 -1.67 -2.84 9.91
C ILE A 57 -0.39 -2.52 10.68
N ASN A 58 -0.39 -1.38 11.37
CA ASN A 58 0.74 -0.94 12.16
C ASN A 58 0.61 -1.47 13.59
N ASP A 59 0.93 -2.74 13.75
CA ASP A 59 0.93 -3.37 15.07
C ASP A 59 2.36 -3.47 15.59
N GLN A 60 3.19 -4.22 14.89
CA GLN A 60 4.63 -4.28 15.16
C GLN A 60 5.35 -3.60 14.00
N VAL A 61 6.29 -2.71 14.31
CA VAL A 61 6.99 -1.93 13.29
C VAL A 61 7.67 -2.83 12.27
N GLU A 62 8.34 -3.88 12.76
CA GLU A 62 9.08 -4.80 11.89
C GLU A 62 8.15 -5.52 10.93
N ASP A 63 7.00 -5.97 11.42
CA ASP A 63 6.02 -6.65 10.56
C ASP A 63 5.45 -5.69 9.52
N CYS A 64 5.19 -4.46 9.92
CA CYS A 64 4.67 -3.44 9.02
C CYS A 64 5.66 -3.16 7.90
N VAL A 65 6.94 -3.03 8.24
CA VAL A 65 7.99 -2.80 7.25
C VAL A 65 8.10 -3.98 6.29
N ASP A 66 8.03 -5.20 6.82
CA ASP A 66 8.08 -6.41 5.99
C ASP A 66 6.92 -6.45 5.01
N GLN A 67 5.72 -6.13 5.48
CA GLN A 67 4.54 -6.12 4.62
C GLN A 67 4.67 -5.07 3.52
N LEU A 68 5.17 -3.90 3.87
CA LEU A 68 5.39 -2.84 2.88
C LEU A 68 6.40 -3.30 1.84
N HIS A 69 7.47 -3.95 2.28
CA HIS A 69 8.48 -4.49 1.37
C HIS A 69 7.86 -5.50 0.41
N GLN A 70 7.00 -6.39 0.93
CA GLN A 70 6.33 -7.38 0.09
C GLN A 70 5.44 -6.71 -0.96
N ILE A 71 4.75 -5.65 -0.58
CA ILE A 71 3.92 -4.89 -1.51
C ILE A 71 4.79 -4.32 -2.63
N ILE A 72 5.91 -3.72 -2.28
CA ILE A 72 6.83 -3.13 -3.26
C ILE A 72 7.31 -4.20 -4.23
N LEU A 73 7.73 -5.35 -3.71
CA LEU A 73 8.20 -6.44 -4.57
C LEU A 73 7.09 -6.96 -5.48
N SER A 74 5.89 -7.10 -4.95
CA SER A 74 4.76 -7.56 -5.74
C SER A 74 4.41 -6.57 -6.84
N GLU A 75 4.47 -5.29 -6.54
CA GLU A 75 4.16 -4.25 -7.53
C GLU A 75 5.16 -4.28 -8.69
N ARG A 76 6.42 -4.61 -8.41
CA ARG A 76 7.43 -4.72 -9.46
C ARG A 76 7.13 -5.86 -10.42
N CYS A 77 6.37 -6.84 -9.98
CA CYS A 77 6.03 -8.00 -10.81
C CYS A 77 4.75 -7.80 -11.61
N ARG A 78 4.06 -6.70 -11.43
CA ARG A 78 2.82 -6.45 -12.17
C ARG A 78 3.11 -6.31 -13.66
N ALA A 79 2.23 -6.86 -14.47
CA ALA A 79 2.38 -6.80 -15.93
C ALA A 79 2.55 -5.35 -16.41
N GLN A 80 1.83 -4.41 -15.80
CA GLN A 80 1.90 -3.00 -16.18
C GLN A 80 3.30 -2.42 -16.06
N ARG A 81 4.10 -2.96 -15.15
CA ARG A 81 5.46 -2.48 -14.95
C ARG A 81 6.48 -3.22 -15.77
N ASN A 82 6.04 -4.22 -16.52
CA ASN A 82 6.91 -5.09 -17.30
C ASN A 82 6.54 -5.07 -18.78
N GLU A 83 5.98 -3.98 -19.25
CA GLU A 83 5.50 -3.86 -20.63
C GLU A 83 6.62 -4.08 -21.65
N GLU A 84 7.79 -3.55 -21.36
CA GLU A 84 8.93 -3.69 -22.28
C GLU A 84 9.32 -5.15 -22.42
N LEU A 85 9.42 -5.86 -21.30
CA LEU A 85 9.72 -7.28 -21.33
C LEU A 85 8.64 -8.07 -22.05
N ILE A 86 7.38 -7.75 -21.75
CA ILE A 86 6.24 -8.42 -22.39
C ILE A 86 6.29 -8.24 -23.89
N ASN A 87 6.52 -7.02 -24.37
CA ASN A 87 6.60 -6.72 -25.78
C ASN A 87 7.76 -7.48 -26.44
N THR A 88 8.89 -7.54 -25.77
CA THR A 88 10.05 -8.26 -26.29
C THR A 88 9.76 -9.75 -26.45
N ILE A 89 9.18 -10.35 -25.41
CA ILE A 89 8.87 -11.79 -25.46
C ILE A 89 7.84 -12.07 -26.54
N GLN A 90 6.82 -11.23 -26.65
CA GLN A 90 5.78 -11.41 -27.67
C GLN A 90 6.37 -11.31 -29.08
N GLU A 91 7.27 -10.36 -29.27
CA GLU A 91 7.91 -10.18 -30.59
C GLU A 91 8.78 -11.38 -30.96
N GLU A 92 9.58 -11.84 -30.01
CA GLU A 92 10.43 -13.00 -30.22
C GLU A 92 9.60 -14.26 -30.49
N ALA A 93 8.49 -14.40 -29.77
CA ALA A 93 7.61 -15.56 -30.00
C ALA A 93 7.00 -15.52 -31.38
N ARG A 94 6.61 -14.35 -31.87
CA ARG A 94 6.06 -14.20 -33.20
C ARG A 94 7.09 -14.58 -34.28
N ILE A 95 8.32 -14.17 -34.05
CA ILE A 95 9.41 -14.52 -34.99
C ILE A 95 9.59 -16.03 -35.04
N PHE A 96 9.58 -16.70 -33.90
CA PHE A 96 9.68 -18.16 -33.85
C PHE A 96 8.53 -18.84 -34.57
N MET A 97 7.33 -18.31 -34.40
CA MET A 97 6.16 -18.89 -35.06
C MET A 97 6.26 -18.83 -36.58
N LYS A 98 6.81 -17.75 -37.10
CA LYS A 98 6.96 -17.56 -38.53
C LYS A 98 8.15 -18.35 -39.10
N GLY A 99 9.11 -18.47 -38.34
CA GLY A 99 10.34 -18.91 -38.76
C GLY A 99 10.59 -20.32 -38.85
N ASP A 100 10.37 -20.27 -38.71
CA ASP A 100 10.88 -20.90 -38.90
C ASP A 100 11.74 -21.22 -39.55
N LYS A 101 11.83 -21.13 -39.74
CA LYS A 101 12.50 -21.36 -40.49
C LYS A 101 13.30 -21.56 -40.77
#